data_7748c318f72cc0c54e7f37fe15d892c0
#
_entry.id   7748c318f72cc0c54e7f37fe15d892c0
#
_cell.length_a   1.000
_cell.length_b   1.000
_cell.length_c   1.000
_cell.angle_alpha   90.00
_cell.angle_beta   90.00
_cell.angle_gamma   90.00
#
_symmetry.space_group_name_H-M   'P 1'
#
loop_
_entity.id
_entity.type
_entity.pdbx_description
1 polymer ?
#
loop_
_entity_poly.entity_id
_entity_poly.type
_entity_poly.pdbx_seq_one_letter_code
_entity_poly.pdbx_strand_id
1 'polypeptide(L)'
;VEYHLPGLSFREYLNISKGWNLPSYTLDEILSGKVDFPYKEERPVKCFKEYLSGGYYPFFSDTEYSLRLQGIIKQMVESDIPMFAEMNIASTVKLKKLMYALAQSVPFKPNYAKLERDLGISRNTLPDYIAYLEKAGLLNLLPEKAQGLKVLEKVEKIYLNNPNVAYVLADTTPDVGT
;
A
#
# COMPACT_ATOMS: atom_id res chain seq x y z
N VAL A 1 8.04 24.09 -3.82
CA VAL A 1 8.49 22.83 -4.45
C VAL A 1 8.09 21.71 -3.51
N GLU A 2 7.30 20.74 -3.97
CA GLU A 2 6.90 19.56 -3.22
C GLU A 2 7.86 18.43 -3.57
N TYR A 3 8.42 17.77 -2.56
CA TYR A 3 9.28 16.61 -2.73
C TYR A 3 8.53 15.37 -2.25
N HIS A 4 8.34 14.41 -3.13
CA HIS A 4 7.83 13.10 -2.77
C HIS A 4 8.98 12.18 -2.38
N LEU A 5 9.02 11.74 -1.11
CA LEU A 5 9.98 10.75 -0.63
C LEU A 5 9.30 9.38 -0.56
N PRO A 6 9.58 8.47 -1.49
CA PRO A 6 9.05 7.11 -1.43
C PRO A 6 9.70 6.34 -0.27
N GLY A 7 9.12 5.18 0.08
CA GLY A 7 9.79 4.25 0.97
C GLY A 7 11.03 3.62 0.34
N LEU A 8 11.76 2.85 1.13
CA LEU A 8 12.98 2.19 0.67
C LEU A 8 12.69 1.20 -0.47
N SER A 9 13.50 1.23 -1.49
CA SER A 9 13.58 0.15 -2.46
C SER A 9 14.20 -1.10 -1.81
N PHE A 10 14.01 -2.28 -2.42
CA PHE A 10 14.64 -3.51 -1.91
C PHE A 10 16.16 -3.41 -1.84
N ARG A 11 16.77 -2.75 -2.84
CA ARG A 11 18.20 -2.49 -2.86
C ARG A 11 18.66 -1.61 -1.69
N GLU A 12 17.97 -0.52 -1.42
CA GLU A 12 18.27 0.38 -0.30
C GLU A 12 18.08 -0.32 1.04
N TYR A 13 17.00 -1.09 1.19
CA TYR A 13 16.78 -1.93 2.36
C TYR A 13 17.96 -2.88 2.60
N LEU A 14 18.44 -3.59 1.57
CA LEU A 14 19.58 -4.50 1.71
C LEU A 14 20.87 -3.75 2.06
N ASN A 15 21.12 -2.61 1.43
CA ASN A 15 22.31 -1.81 1.72
C ASN A 15 22.30 -1.33 3.19
N ILE A 16 21.15 -0.94 3.72
CA ILE A 16 21.05 -0.47 5.11
C ILE A 16 21.02 -1.65 6.09
N SER A 17 20.18 -2.65 5.86
CA SER A 17 19.94 -3.74 6.82
C SER A 17 21.08 -4.76 6.91
N LYS A 18 21.78 -4.98 5.78
CA LYS A 18 22.89 -5.96 5.68
C LYS A 18 24.25 -5.31 5.59
N GLY A 19 24.32 -3.98 5.48
CA GLY A 19 25.57 -3.27 5.24
C GLY A 19 26.17 -3.53 3.84
N TRP A 20 25.33 -3.89 2.86
CA TRP A 20 25.77 -4.16 1.51
C TRP A 20 25.98 -2.86 0.73
N ASN A 21 26.67 -2.97 -0.41
CA ASN A 21 26.84 -1.88 -1.35
C ASN A 21 26.43 -2.34 -2.74
N LEU A 22 25.12 -2.58 -2.92
CA LEU A 22 24.57 -3.00 -4.20
C LEU A 22 24.46 -1.80 -5.14
N PRO A 23 25.05 -1.88 -6.35
CA PRO A 23 24.91 -0.84 -7.36
C PRO A 23 23.47 -0.78 -7.91
N SER A 24 23.15 0.32 -8.58
CA SER A 24 21.97 0.41 -9.43
C SER A 24 22.34 -0.04 -10.84
N TYR A 25 21.42 -0.73 -11.51
CA TYR A 25 21.55 -1.16 -12.89
C TYR A 25 20.45 -0.53 -13.75
N THR A 26 20.79 -0.19 -14.97
CA THR A 26 19.82 0.21 -15.98
C THR A 26 19.07 -1.00 -16.51
N LEU A 27 17.92 -0.77 -17.15
CA LEU A 27 17.15 -1.86 -17.76
C LEU A 27 17.98 -2.60 -18.83
N ASP A 28 18.77 -1.90 -19.64
CA ASP A 28 19.63 -2.49 -20.67
C ASP A 28 20.71 -3.39 -20.09
N GLU A 29 21.32 -3.01 -18.96
CA GLU A 29 22.29 -3.84 -18.24
C GLU A 29 21.63 -5.12 -17.71
N ILE A 30 20.42 -5.01 -17.16
CA ILE A 30 19.65 -6.16 -16.67
C ILE A 30 19.32 -7.11 -17.84
N LEU A 31 18.78 -6.58 -18.94
CA LEU A 31 18.40 -7.38 -20.11
C LEU A 31 19.60 -8.01 -20.82
N SER A 32 20.77 -7.37 -20.79
CA SER A 32 22.00 -7.92 -21.37
C SER A 32 22.76 -8.88 -20.43
N GLY A 33 22.24 -9.17 -19.25
CA GLY A 33 22.85 -10.05 -18.27
C GLY A 33 24.16 -9.50 -17.65
N LYS A 34 24.38 -8.20 -17.73
CA LYS A 34 25.57 -7.51 -17.16
C LYS A 34 25.38 -7.15 -15.69
N VAL A 35 24.56 -7.94 -14.96
CA VAL A 35 24.29 -7.74 -13.54
C VAL A 35 25.19 -8.66 -12.73
N ASP A 36 25.98 -8.11 -11.83
CA ASP A 36 26.74 -8.87 -10.85
C ASP A 36 26.08 -8.77 -9.47
N PHE A 37 25.87 -9.92 -8.82
CA PHE A 37 25.40 -10.00 -7.46
C PHE A 37 26.54 -10.55 -6.58
N PRO A 38 27.27 -9.68 -5.88
CA PRO A 38 28.50 -10.09 -5.19
C PRO A 38 28.26 -10.96 -3.96
N TYR A 39 27.04 -11.05 -3.45
CA TYR A 39 26.66 -11.77 -2.22
C TYR A 39 26.05 -13.14 -2.53
N LYS A 40 26.80 -14.01 -3.24
CA LYS A 40 26.29 -15.29 -3.80
C LYS A 40 25.85 -16.33 -2.74
N GLU A 41 26.35 -16.23 -1.52
CA GLU A 41 26.01 -17.15 -0.42
C GLU A 41 24.67 -16.80 0.23
N GLU A 42 24.16 -15.61 0.00
CA GLU A 42 22.90 -15.14 0.54
C GLU A 42 21.71 -15.69 -0.27
N ARG A 43 20.59 -15.82 0.41
CA ARG A 43 19.33 -16.27 -0.18
C ARG A 43 18.46 -15.06 -0.57
N PRO A 44 18.56 -14.52 -1.79
CA PRO A 44 17.89 -13.29 -2.18
C PRO A 44 16.36 -13.35 -2.03
N VAL A 45 15.77 -14.52 -2.27
CA VAL A 45 14.31 -14.72 -2.08
C VAL A 45 13.91 -14.60 -0.60
N LYS A 46 14.76 -15.07 0.33
CA LYS A 46 14.51 -14.89 1.76
C LYS A 46 14.57 -13.41 2.14
N CYS A 47 15.62 -12.71 1.72
CA CYS A 47 15.77 -11.27 1.96
C CYS A 47 14.61 -10.48 1.36
N PHE A 48 14.13 -10.88 0.17
CA PHE A 48 12.97 -10.24 -0.45
C PHE A 48 11.68 -10.45 0.35
N LYS A 49 11.45 -11.65 0.90
CA LYS A 49 10.31 -11.89 1.79
C LYS A 49 10.38 -11.06 3.07
N GLU A 50 11.57 -10.92 3.66
CA GLU A 50 11.79 -10.05 4.83
C GLU A 50 11.45 -8.58 4.48
N TYR A 51 11.92 -8.10 3.34
CA TYR A 51 11.58 -6.76 2.84
C TYR A 51 10.07 -6.56 2.62
N LEU A 52 9.40 -7.54 2.00
CA LEU A 52 7.95 -7.47 1.76
C LEU A 52 7.14 -7.40 3.06
N SER A 53 7.60 -8.04 4.11
CA SER A 53 6.91 -8.03 5.41
C SER A 53 7.19 -6.80 6.26
N GLY A 54 8.38 -6.18 6.15
CA GLY A 54 8.75 -5.11 7.06
C GLY A 54 9.90 -4.19 6.61
N GLY A 55 10.27 -4.16 5.32
CA GLY A 55 11.46 -3.44 4.85
C GLY A 55 11.19 -2.12 4.12
N TYR A 56 9.95 -1.73 3.90
CA TYR A 56 9.63 -0.57 3.07
C TYR A 56 9.87 0.77 3.79
N TYR A 57 9.58 0.85 5.09
CA TYR A 57 9.73 2.10 5.82
C TYR A 57 11.10 2.20 6.52
N PRO A 58 11.68 3.41 6.65
CA PRO A 58 13.01 3.60 7.25
C PRO A 58 13.15 3.11 8.70
N PHE A 59 12.04 2.96 9.41
CA PHE A 59 12.01 2.42 10.77
C PHE A 59 11.89 0.87 10.82
N PHE A 60 12.27 0.18 9.76
CA PHE A 60 12.20 -1.29 9.65
C PHE A 60 12.97 -2.04 10.75
N SER A 61 13.96 -1.40 11.37
CA SER A 61 14.74 -1.96 12.49
C SER A 61 14.06 -1.84 13.85
N ASP A 62 12.90 -1.18 13.93
CA ASP A 62 12.13 -1.07 15.16
C ASP A 62 11.57 -2.45 15.55
N THR A 63 11.78 -2.84 16.81
CA THR A 63 11.28 -4.12 17.34
C THR A 63 9.76 -4.21 17.31
N GLU A 64 9.08 -3.06 17.36
CA GLU A 64 7.63 -2.96 17.30
C GLU A 64 7.13 -2.44 15.95
N TYR A 65 7.86 -2.72 14.87
CA TYR A 65 7.57 -2.24 13.52
C TYR A 65 6.09 -2.38 13.13
N SER A 66 5.53 -3.58 13.29
CA SER A 66 4.14 -3.88 12.92
C SER A 66 3.15 -3.05 13.73
N LEU A 67 3.34 -2.94 15.05
CA LEU A 67 2.48 -2.12 15.92
C LEU A 67 2.56 -0.63 15.56
N ARG A 68 3.77 -0.15 15.28
CA ARG A 68 3.98 1.23 14.85
C ARG A 68 3.29 1.53 13.54
N LEU A 69 3.45 0.65 12.54
CA LEU A 69 2.80 0.82 11.24
C LEU A 69 1.26 0.72 11.35
N GLN A 70 0.75 -0.20 12.17
CA GLN A 70 -0.69 -0.27 12.50
C GLN A 70 -1.20 1.04 13.10
N GLY A 71 -0.45 1.59 14.06
CA GLY A 71 -0.77 2.87 14.68
C GLY A 71 -0.84 4.01 13.68
N ILE A 72 0.13 4.08 12.75
CA ILE A 72 0.17 5.09 11.69
C ILE A 72 -1.05 4.94 10.76
N ILE A 73 -1.33 3.73 10.27
CA ILE A 73 -2.49 3.48 9.39
C ILE A 73 -3.79 3.83 10.10
N LYS A 74 -3.92 3.43 11.36
CA LYS A 74 -5.07 3.75 12.19
C LYS A 74 -5.26 5.26 12.35
N GLN A 75 -4.19 5.99 12.67
CA GLN A 75 -4.20 7.45 12.77
C GLN A 75 -4.68 8.08 11.45
N MET A 76 -4.14 7.66 10.32
CA MET A 76 -4.52 8.19 9.00
C MET A 76 -6.01 7.95 8.71
N VAL A 77 -6.51 6.73 8.93
CA VAL A 77 -7.87 6.33 8.56
C VAL A 77 -8.92 6.80 9.57
N GLU A 78 -8.60 6.85 10.85
CA GLU A 78 -9.57 7.17 11.92
C GLU A 78 -9.52 8.64 12.37
N SER A 79 -8.46 9.39 12.01
CA SER A 79 -8.28 10.78 12.44
C SER A 79 -7.96 11.73 11.29
N ASP A 80 -6.85 11.52 10.56
CA ASP A 80 -6.34 12.51 9.62
C ASP A 80 -7.26 12.68 8.41
N ILE A 81 -7.67 11.58 7.76
CA ILE A 81 -8.61 11.63 6.64
C ILE A 81 -9.99 12.15 7.08
N PRO A 82 -10.61 11.64 8.17
CA PRO A 82 -11.88 12.17 8.65
C PRO A 82 -11.84 13.67 8.98
N MET A 83 -10.79 14.15 9.59
CA MET A 83 -10.63 15.57 9.89
C MET A 83 -10.52 16.41 8.60
N PHE A 84 -9.73 15.96 7.63
CA PHE A 84 -9.56 16.66 6.35
C PHE A 84 -10.84 16.65 5.50
N ALA A 85 -11.57 15.54 5.49
CA ALA A 85 -12.78 15.34 4.67
C ALA A 85 -14.08 15.66 5.43
N GLU A 86 -13.98 16.25 6.64
CA GLU A 86 -15.14 16.60 7.49
C GLU A 86 -16.12 15.42 7.70
N MET A 87 -15.56 14.21 7.89
CA MET A 87 -16.36 13.00 8.04
C MET A 87 -16.94 12.88 9.43
N ASN A 88 -18.19 12.43 9.49
CA ASN A 88 -18.79 11.99 10.76
C ASN A 88 -18.32 10.56 11.15
N ILE A 89 -18.60 10.16 12.38
CA ILE A 89 -18.21 8.85 12.94
C ILE A 89 -18.67 7.68 12.05
N ALA A 90 -19.91 7.72 11.55
CA ALA A 90 -20.44 6.64 10.73
C ALA A 90 -19.68 6.51 9.39
N SER A 91 -19.29 7.63 8.79
CA SER A 91 -18.47 7.67 7.58
C SER A 91 -17.06 7.16 7.84
N THR A 92 -16.46 7.51 8.96
CA THR A 92 -15.14 7.00 9.39
C THR A 92 -15.12 5.48 9.54
N VAL A 93 -16.16 4.91 10.17
CA VAL A 93 -16.30 3.45 10.29
C VAL A 93 -16.41 2.78 8.92
N LYS A 94 -17.12 3.38 7.98
CA LYS A 94 -17.23 2.87 6.60
C LYS A 94 -15.92 2.96 5.85
N LEU A 95 -15.18 4.06 5.99
CA LEU A 95 -13.84 4.23 5.40
C LEU A 95 -12.88 3.14 5.90
N LYS A 96 -12.89 2.88 7.21
CA LYS A 96 -12.09 1.82 7.82
C LYS A 96 -12.44 0.44 7.24
N LYS A 97 -13.73 0.09 7.16
CA LYS A 97 -14.17 -1.16 6.54
C LYS A 97 -13.74 -1.28 5.08
N LEU A 98 -13.81 -0.19 4.31
CA LEU A 98 -13.34 -0.16 2.93
C LEU A 98 -11.84 -0.46 2.85
N MET A 99 -11.01 0.18 3.67
CA MET A 99 -9.56 -0.07 3.69
C MET A 99 -9.24 -1.55 3.96
N TYR A 100 -9.89 -2.17 4.95
CA TYR A 100 -9.71 -3.59 5.22
C TYR A 100 -10.19 -4.49 4.08
N ALA A 101 -11.35 -4.18 3.47
CA ALA A 101 -11.84 -4.95 2.33
C ALA A 101 -10.90 -4.89 1.13
N LEU A 102 -10.28 -3.74 0.88
CA LEU A 102 -9.27 -3.58 -0.16
C LEU A 102 -7.99 -4.38 0.15
N ALA A 103 -7.55 -4.39 1.40
CA ALA A 103 -6.36 -5.12 1.82
C ALA A 103 -6.48 -6.65 1.68
N GLN A 104 -7.69 -7.20 1.83
CA GLN A 104 -7.94 -8.65 1.73
C GLN A 104 -7.86 -9.20 0.30
N SER A 105 -7.88 -8.36 -0.73
CA SER A 105 -8.04 -8.79 -2.13
C SER A 105 -7.12 -8.03 -3.09
N VAL A 106 -5.82 -8.00 -2.81
CA VAL A 106 -4.85 -7.29 -3.67
C VAL A 106 -4.36 -8.19 -4.81
N PRO A 107 -4.40 -7.76 -6.08
CA PRO A 107 -4.98 -6.52 -6.61
C PRO A 107 -6.52 -6.54 -6.58
N PHE A 108 -7.11 -5.47 -6.09
CA PHE A 108 -8.56 -5.38 -5.98
C PHE A 108 -9.16 -4.81 -7.27
N LYS A 109 -10.06 -5.57 -7.90
CA LYS A 109 -10.88 -5.07 -9.02
C LYS A 109 -12.20 -4.54 -8.48
N PRO A 110 -12.44 -3.22 -8.53
CA PRO A 110 -13.60 -2.64 -7.87
C PRO A 110 -14.91 -3.14 -8.47
N ASN A 111 -15.76 -3.69 -7.62
CA ASN A 111 -17.17 -3.94 -7.92
C ASN A 111 -18.00 -3.04 -6.99
N TYR A 112 -18.33 -1.85 -7.48
CA TYR A 112 -19.04 -0.82 -6.70
C TYR A 112 -20.38 -1.32 -6.17
N ALA A 113 -21.10 -2.15 -6.93
CA ALA A 113 -22.37 -2.73 -6.49
C ALA A 113 -22.19 -3.69 -5.30
N LYS A 114 -21.12 -4.48 -5.31
CA LYS A 114 -20.78 -5.37 -4.20
C LYS A 114 -20.36 -4.57 -2.96
N LEU A 115 -19.47 -3.59 -3.15
CA LEU A 115 -19.00 -2.72 -2.06
C LEU A 115 -20.15 -1.93 -1.42
N GLU A 116 -21.08 -1.41 -2.21
CA GLU A 116 -22.28 -0.72 -1.72
C GLU A 116 -23.09 -1.63 -0.82
N ARG A 117 -23.39 -2.84 -1.28
CA ARG A 117 -24.17 -3.82 -0.51
C ARG A 117 -23.47 -4.27 0.77
N ASP A 118 -22.18 -4.58 0.67
CA ASP A 118 -21.43 -5.22 1.75
C ASP A 118 -20.94 -4.20 2.80
N LEU A 119 -20.66 -2.96 2.39
CA LEU A 119 -20.14 -1.91 3.28
C LEU A 119 -21.16 -0.81 3.62
N GLY A 120 -22.30 -0.76 2.91
CA GLY A 120 -23.30 0.30 3.07
C GLY A 120 -22.79 1.69 2.66
N ILE A 121 -21.85 1.74 1.70
CA ILE A 121 -21.32 2.99 1.13
C ILE A 121 -21.98 3.16 -0.24
N SER A 122 -22.62 4.32 -0.47
CA SER A 122 -23.24 4.57 -1.78
C SER A 122 -22.22 4.56 -2.92
N ARG A 123 -22.64 4.16 -4.13
CA ARG A 123 -21.78 4.17 -5.32
C ARG A 123 -21.20 5.55 -5.63
N ASN A 124 -21.90 6.61 -5.27
CA ASN A 124 -21.45 7.97 -5.48
C ASN A 124 -20.38 8.41 -4.47
N THR A 125 -20.38 7.83 -3.26
CA THR A 125 -19.43 8.13 -2.19
C THR A 125 -18.16 7.28 -2.27
N LEU A 126 -18.24 6.07 -2.85
CA LEU A 126 -17.10 5.17 -2.96
C LEU A 126 -15.89 5.78 -3.67
N PRO A 127 -16.03 6.49 -4.82
CA PRO A 127 -14.90 7.15 -5.48
C PRO A 127 -14.19 8.15 -4.57
N ASP A 128 -14.93 8.94 -3.80
CA ASP A 128 -14.36 9.93 -2.87
C ASP A 128 -13.53 9.24 -1.78
N TYR A 129 -14.03 8.16 -1.20
CA TYR A 129 -13.30 7.41 -0.17
C TYR A 129 -12.02 6.77 -0.73
N ILE A 130 -12.08 6.23 -1.95
CA ILE A 130 -10.91 5.69 -2.64
C ILE A 130 -9.89 6.81 -2.90
N ALA A 131 -10.33 7.98 -3.36
CA ALA A 131 -9.47 9.14 -3.60
C ALA A 131 -8.82 9.66 -2.31
N TYR A 132 -9.54 9.66 -1.18
CA TYR A 132 -8.95 10.04 0.10
C TYR A 132 -7.86 9.07 0.54
N LEU A 133 -8.08 7.76 0.39
CA LEU A 133 -7.07 6.73 0.72
C LEU A 133 -5.86 6.82 -0.22
N GLU A 134 -6.06 7.12 -1.50
CA GLU A 134 -4.98 7.34 -2.47
C GLU A 134 -4.17 8.60 -2.11
N LYS A 135 -4.85 9.72 -1.86
CA LYS A 135 -4.21 10.99 -1.44
C LYS A 135 -3.42 10.85 -0.14
N ALA A 136 -3.90 10.01 0.78
CA ALA A 136 -3.20 9.65 2.00
C ALA A 136 -2.00 8.70 1.78
N GLY A 137 -1.73 8.26 0.55
CA GLY A 137 -0.64 7.37 0.22
C GLY A 137 -0.85 5.92 0.69
N LEU A 138 -2.08 5.50 0.92
CA LEU A 138 -2.40 4.12 1.31
C LEU A 138 -2.72 3.23 0.11
N LEU A 139 -3.16 3.83 -1.01
CA LEU A 139 -3.54 3.14 -2.25
C LEU A 139 -2.77 3.66 -3.45
N ASN A 140 -2.61 2.79 -4.45
CA ASN A 140 -2.21 3.12 -5.81
C ASN A 140 -3.32 2.67 -6.75
N LEU A 141 -3.81 3.58 -7.59
CA LEU A 141 -4.88 3.31 -8.54
C LEU A 141 -4.32 3.05 -9.93
N LEU A 142 -4.76 1.98 -10.57
CA LEU A 142 -4.51 1.74 -11.99
C LEU A 142 -5.76 2.16 -12.77
N PRO A 143 -5.70 3.24 -13.56
CA PRO A 143 -6.83 3.68 -14.36
C PRO A 143 -7.14 2.69 -15.50
N GLU A 144 -8.41 2.59 -15.88
CA GLU A 144 -8.81 1.84 -17.08
C GLU A 144 -8.22 2.50 -18.33
N LYS A 145 -7.72 1.71 -19.28
CA LYS A 145 -7.32 2.21 -20.60
C LYS A 145 -8.57 2.68 -21.36
N ALA A 146 -8.93 3.93 -21.21
CA ALA A 146 -10.02 4.56 -21.95
C ALA A 146 -9.49 5.72 -22.78
N GLN A 147 -10.21 6.13 -23.85
CA GLN A 147 -9.88 7.31 -24.63
C GLN A 147 -10.75 8.50 -24.20
N GLY A 148 -10.16 9.71 -24.17
CA GLY A 148 -10.83 10.95 -23.83
C GLY A 148 -11.08 11.13 -22.33
N LEU A 149 -12.05 11.96 -21.95
CA LEU A 149 -12.37 12.31 -20.55
C LEU A 149 -12.79 11.12 -19.66
N LYS A 150 -13.22 10.01 -20.25
CA LYS A 150 -13.60 8.80 -19.52
C LYS A 150 -12.42 8.10 -18.83
N VAL A 151 -11.18 8.45 -19.17
CA VAL A 151 -9.97 7.93 -18.50
C VAL A 151 -9.92 8.31 -17.03
N LEU A 152 -10.54 9.45 -16.67
CA LEU A 152 -10.51 9.99 -15.30
C LEU A 152 -11.57 9.38 -14.37
N GLU A 153 -12.50 8.57 -14.90
CA GLU A 153 -13.69 8.14 -14.14
C GLU A 153 -13.68 6.68 -13.70
N LYS A 154 -12.80 5.84 -14.27
CA LYS A 154 -12.81 4.39 -13.97
C LYS A 154 -11.45 3.87 -13.51
N VAL A 155 -11.46 3.31 -12.33
CA VAL A 155 -10.33 2.57 -11.77
C VAL A 155 -10.44 1.10 -12.19
N GLU A 156 -9.45 0.58 -12.93
CA GLU A 156 -9.39 -0.83 -13.32
C GLU A 156 -8.99 -1.73 -12.15
N LYS A 157 -7.95 -1.31 -11.42
CA LYS A 157 -7.45 -2.05 -10.26
C LYS A 157 -6.97 -1.09 -9.17
N ILE A 158 -7.12 -1.55 -7.95
CA ILE A 158 -6.61 -0.87 -6.75
C ILE A 158 -5.54 -1.76 -6.12
N TYR A 159 -4.41 -1.16 -5.80
CA TYR A 159 -3.32 -1.78 -5.06
C TYR A 159 -3.10 -1.04 -3.75
N LEU A 160 -2.64 -1.75 -2.74
CA LEU A 160 -2.04 -1.07 -1.59
C LEU A 160 -0.74 -0.39 -2.02
N ASN A 161 -0.42 0.73 -1.41
CA ASN A 161 0.78 1.52 -1.79
C ASN A 161 2.08 0.70 -1.67
N ASN A 162 2.14 -0.19 -0.68
CA ASN A 162 3.27 -1.10 -0.51
C ASN A 162 2.83 -2.40 0.19
N PRO A 163 3.61 -3.49 0.07
CA PRO A 163 3.26 -4.77 0.64
C PRO A 163 3.26 -4.79 2.18
N ASN A 164 4.03 -3.94 2.85
CA ASN A 164 4.06 -3.92 4.32
C ASN A 164 2.69 -3.55 4.90
N VAL A 165 1.94 -2.67 4.22
CA VAL A 165 0.55 -2.34 4.60
C VAL A 165 -0.35 -3.58 4.53
N ALA A 166 -0.17 -4.43 3.50
CA ALA A 166 -0.94 -5.67 3.38
C ALA A 166 -0.63 -6.65 4.52
N TYR A 167 0.66 -6.86 4.81
CA TYR A 167 1.08 -7.75 5.90
C TYR A 167 0.54 -7.29 7.25
N VAL A 168 0.68 -6.02 7.54
CA VAL A 168 0.22 -5.43 8.81
C VAL A 168 -1.29 -5.49 8.96
N LEU A 169 -2.06 -5.26 7.89
CA LEU A 169 -3.52 -5.33 7.91
C LEU A 169 -4.05 -6.78 7.93
N ALA A 170 -3.31 -7.74 7.38
CA ALA A 170 -3.67 -9.16 7.45
C ALA A 170 -3.58 -9.69 8.89
N ASP A 171 -2.55 -9.26 9.65
CA ASP A 171 -2.38 -9.63 11.06
C ASP A 171 -3.41 -8.96 11.98
N THR A 172 -4.01 -7.85 11.53
CA THR A 172 -5.00 -7.09 12.27
C THR A 172 -6.45 -7.42 11.86
N THR A 173 -6.72 -8.56 11.22
CA THR A 173 -8.12 -8.94 10.98
C THR A 173 -8.85 -8.81 12.31
N PRO A 174 -9.74 -7.80 12.49
CA PRO A 174 -10.54 -7.77 13.69
C PRO A 174 -11.32 -9.06 13.70
N ASP A 175 -11.32 -9.71 14.84
CA ASP A 175 -12.32 -10.69 15.19
C ASP A 175 -13.68 -9.98 14.99
N VAL A 176 -14.20 -10.09 13.77
CA VAL A 176 -15.55 -9.63 13.48
C VAL A 176 -16.40 -10.72 14.07
N GLY A 177 -16.57 -10.61 15.38
CA GLY A 177 -17.41 -11.51 16.15
C GLY A 177 -18.63 -11.86 15.33
N THR A 178 -18.76 -13.12 15.04
CA THR A 178 -19.94 -13.81 14.51
C THR A 178 -21.21 -13.32 15.20
#